data_c18089353e1a90517b7458e221b68d2e
#
_entry.id   c18089353e1a90517b7458e221b68d2e
#
_cell.length_a   1.000
_cell.length_b   1.000
_cell.length_c   1.000
_cell.angle_alpha   90.00
_cell.angle_beta   90.00
_cell.angle_gamma   90.00
#
_symmetry.space_group_name_H-M   'P 1'
#
loop_
_entity.id
_entity.type
_entity.pdbx_description
1 polymer ?
#
loop_
_entity_poly.entity_id
_entity_poly.type
_entity_poly.pdbx_seq_one_letter_code
_entity_poly.pdbx_strand_id
1 'polypeptide(L)'
;PDHKGIEALNILLAEKPKPAQDLVGQTAPEFSLPDPTGKMISLSSFRGKYVLVDFWASWCGPCRLENPNVVKAYAQFKHRNFTILGVSLDQEDGKENWMKAVMKDKLTWTQVSDLKFWGSAVVPLYNIEGIPFNVLVDPNGKIVAKALRGENLATTLDKVLPK
;
A
#
# COMPACT_ATOMS: atom_id res chain seq x y z
N PRO A 1 -25.79 -24.14 -20.79
CA PRO A 1 -25.35 -23.77 -20.68
C PRO A 1 -25.08 -23.54 -20.94
N ASP A 2 -26.06 -23.04 -21.83
CA ASP A 2 -24.80 -22.90 -21.48
C ASP A 2 -24.43 -23.53 -20.24
N HIS A 3 -24.82 -24.70 -20.25
CA HIS A 3 -24.41 -25.42 -19.13
C HIS A 3 -22.92 -25.46 -19.01
N LYS A 4 -22.26 -25.54 -20.15
CA LYS A 4 -20.83 -25.49 -20.12
C LYS A 4 -20.33 -24.16 -19.62
N GLY A 5 -21.01 -23.09 -20.01
CA GLY A 5 -20.66 -21.79 -19.49
C GLY A 5 -20.86 -21.70 -18.00
N ILE A 6 -21.93 -22.31 -17.52
CA ILE A 6 -22.19 -22.31 -16.09
C ILE A 6 -21.14 -23.14 -15.35
N GLU A 7 -20.77 -24.28 -15.91
CA GLU A 7 -19.73 -25.08 -15.28
C GLU A 7 -18.41 -24.36 -15.25
N ALA A 8 -18.06 -23.73 -16.35
CA ALA A 8 -16.82 -22.97 -16.40
C ALA A 8 -16.84 -21.82 -15.40
N LEU A 9 -17.99 -21.17 -15.27
CA LEU A 9 -18.11 -20.10 -14.30
C LEU A 9 -17.94 -20.60 -12.89
N ASN A 10 -18.53 -21.74 -12.57
CA ASN A 10 -18.39 -22.31 -11.24
C ASN A 10 -16.95 -22.67 -10.93
N ILE A 11 -16.24 -23.20 -11.91
CA ILE A 11 -14.84 -23.52 -11.73
C ILE A 11 -14.04 -22.26 -11.45
N LEU A 12 -14.30 -21.20 -12.23
CA LEU A 12 -13.62 -19.93 -12.02
C LEU A 12 -13.91 -19.38 -10.66
N LEU A 13 -15.14 -19.48 -10.20
CA LEU A 13 -15.48 -18.99 -8.87
C LEU A 13 -14.76 -19.79 -7.80
N ALA A 14 -14.65 -21.09 -7.99
CA ALA A 14 -13.97 -21.94 -7.01
C ALA A 14 -12.48 -21.64 -6.97
N GLU A 15 -11.93 -21.12 -8.04
CA GLU A 15 -10.50 -20.81 -8.13
C GLU A 15 -10.22 -19.35 -7.87
N LYS A 16 -11.20 -18.60 -7.43
CA LYS A 16 -10.99 -17.20 -7.14
C LYS A 16 -9.89 -16.99 -6.13
N PRO A 17 -9.11 -15.94 -6.29
CA PRO A 17 -8.11 -15.61 -5.29
C PRO A 17 -8.76 -15.41 -3.93
N LYS A 18 -8.00 -15.61 -2.89
CA LYS A 18 -8.49 -15.43 -1.55
C LYS A 18 -8.84 -13.98 -1.28
N PRO A 19 -9.79 -13.74 -0.38
CA PRO A 19 -10.16 -12.38 -0.03
C PRO A 19 -9.02 -11.61 0.60
N ALA A 20 -9.17 -10.29 0.64
CA ALA A 20 -8.15 -9.40 1.15
C ALA A 20 -7.75 -9.71 2.59
N GLN A 21 -8.69 -10.20 3.39
CA GLN A 21 -8.38 -10.49 4.79
C GLN A 21 -7.31 -11.56 4.91
N ASP A 22 -7.06 -12.32 3.85
CA ASP A 22 -6.04 -13.37 3.90
C ASP A 22 -4.66 -12.89 3.52
N LEU A 23 -4.46 -11.59 3.33
CA LEU A 23 -3.14 -11.06 2.99
C LEU A 23 -2.13 -11.26 4.12
N VAL A 24 -2.57 -11.13 5.37
CA VAL A 24 -1.65 -11.27 6.49
C VAL A 24 -1.14 -12.70 6.54
N GLY A 25 0.19 -12.84 6.64
CA GLY A 25 0.85 -14.13 6.63
C GLY A 25 1.36 -14.54 5.26
N GLN A 26 0.97 -13.84 4.20
CA GLN A 26 1.41 -14.16 2.85
C GLN A 26 2.57 -13.28 2.45
N THR A 27 3.34 -13.74 1.46
CA THR A 27 4.35 -12.90 0.84
C THR A 27 3.65 -11.76 0.12
N ALA A 28 4.11 -10.53 0.36
CA ALA A 28 3.51 -9.36 -0.27
C ALA A 28 3.66 -9.48 -1.79
N PRO A 29 2.57 -9.31 -2.56
CA PRO A 29 2.66 -9.34 -4.03
C PRO A 29 3.64 -8.29 -4.53
N GLU A 30 4.53 -8.71 -5.40
CA GLU A 30 5.55 -7.82 -5.96
C GLU A 30 4.91 -6.83 -6.92
N PHE A 31 5.43 -5.62 -6.93
CA PHE A 31 5.09 -4.62 -7.93
C PHE A 31 6.27 -3.70 -8.15
N SER A 32 6.24 -3.01 -9.27
CA SER A 32 7.24 -2.00 -9.59
C SER A 32 6.51 -0.83 -10.22
N LEU A 33 6.68 0.35 -9.65
CA LEU A 33 5.99 1.56 -10.10
C LEU A 33 6.97 2.72 -10.16
N PRO A 34 6.73 3.72 -11.02
CA PRO A 34 7.66 4.83 -11.14
C PRO A 34 7.50 5.82 -10.00
N ASP A 35 8.63 6.36 -9.56
CA ASP A 35 8.62 7.50 -8.66
C ASP A 35 8.36 8.79 -9.48
N PRO A 36 8.29 9.96 -8.84
CA PRO A 36 7.98 11.19 -9.59
C PRO A 36 8.98 11.54 -10.69
N THR A 37 10.21 11.00 -10.64
CA THR A 37 11.21 11.25 -11.68
C THR A 37 11.14 10.22 -12.80
N GLY A 38 10.28 9.21 -12.68
CA GLY A 38 10.17 8.15 -13.67
C GLY A 38 11.00 6.92 -13.35
N LYS A 39 11.77 6.93 -12.25
CA LYS A 39 12.57 5.79 -11.86
C LYS A 39 11.68 4.69 -11.30
N MET A 40 11.83 3.48 -11.80
CA MET A 40 11.04 2.35 -11.34
C MET A 40 11.52 1.90 -9.96
N ILE A 41 10.59 1.76 -9.04
CA ILE A 41 10.85 1.33 -7.67
C ILE A 41 10.08 0.03 -7.45
N SER A 42 10.77 -1.02 -7.07
CA SER A 42 10.12 -2.30 -6.77
C SER A 42 9.94 -2.47 -5.28
N LEU A 43 8.86 -3.15 -4.89
CA LEU A 43 8.65 -3.45 -3.47
C LEU A 43 9.80 -4.28 -2.93
N SER A 44 10.31 -5.23 -3.72
CA SER A 44 11.38 -6.11 -3.27
C SER A 44 12.68 -5.37 -2.97
N SER A 45 12.85 -4.14 -3.47
CA SER A 45 14.03 -3.35 -3.15
C SER A 45 14.09 -2.94 -1.68
N PHE A 46 13.00 -3.12 -0.95
CA PHE A 46 12.95 -2.79 0.48
C PHE A 46 13.23 -3.99 1.38
N ARG A 47 13.61 -5.13 0.81
CA ARG A 47 13.96 -6.30 1.65
C ARG A 47 15.06 -5.93 2.64
N GLY A 48 14.97 -6.48 3.84
CA GLY A 48 15.88 -6.14 4.92
C GLY A 48 15.32 -5.11 5.88
N LYS A 49 14.24 -4.44 5.50
CA LYS A 49 13.56 -3.47 6.36
C LYS A 49 12.10 -3.82 6.48
N TYR A 50 11.49 -3.37 7.57
CA TYR A 50 10.04 -3.32 7.63
C TYR A 50 9.59 -2.15 6.77
N VAL A 51 8.61 -2.37 5.92
CA VAL A 51 8.06 -1.30 5.10
C VAL A 51 6.55 -1.25 5.23
N LEU A 52 6.03 -0.06 5.53
CA LEU A 52 4.60 0.18 5.50
C LEU A 52 4.26 0.64 4.09
N VAL A 53 3.54 -0.18 3.36
CA VAL A 53 3.08 0.17 2.01
C VAL A 53 1.75 0.87 2.19
N ASP A 54 1.74 2.18 1.94
CA ASP A 54 0.61 3.06 2.24
C ASP A 54 -0.07 3.47 0.94
N PHE A 55 -1.28 2.94 0.72
CA PHE A 55 -2.07 3.26 -0.47
C PHE A 55 -2.97 4.45 -0.16
N TRP A 56 -2.81 5.51 -0.93
CA TRP A 56 -3.48 6.79 -0.68
C TRP A 56 -3.66 7.56 -1.98
N ALA A 57 -4.21 8.76 -1.90
CA ALA A 57 -4.29 9.66 -3.05
C ALA A 57 -4.45 11.09 -2.56
N SER A 58 -4.02 12.03 -3.39
CA SER A 58 -4.12 13.45 -3.03
C SER A 58 -5.58 13.91 -2.92
N TRP A 59 -6.48 13.24 -3.67
CA TRP A 59 -7.91 13.59 -3.66
C TRP A 59 -8.67 12.92 -2.52
N CYS A 60 -8.03 12.06 -1.75
CA CYS A 60 -8.69 11.27 -0.73
C CYS A 60 -8.72 12.02 0.59
N GLY A 61 -9.88 12.52 0.97
CA GLY A 61 -10.03 13.28 2.22
C GLY A 61 -9.58 12.52 3.46
N PRO A 62 -10.08 11.30 3.68
CA PRO A 62 -9.64 10.52 4.85
C PRO A 62 -8.14 10.22 4.86
N CYS A 63 -7.54 10.03 3.67
CA CYS A 63 -6.09 9.81 3.59
C CYS A 63 -5.35 11.07 4.06
N ARG A 64 -5.81 12.23 3.62
CA ARG A 64 -5.17 13.49 3.99
C ARG A 64 -5.30 13.76 5.49
N LEU A 65 -6.42 13.37 6.08
CA LEU A 65 -6.62 13.50 7.52
C LEU A 65 -5.73 12.56 8.31
N GLU A 66 -5.46 11.39 7.77
CA GLU A 66 -4.59 10.41 8.45
C GLU A 66 -3.11 10.73 8.28
N ASN A 67 -2.72 11.44 7.22
CA ASN A 67 -1.32 11.68 6.91
C ASN A 67 -0.51 12.28 8.06
N PRO A 68 -1.02 13.24 8.86
CA PRO A 68 -0.25 13.72 10.01
C PRO A 68 0.12 12.61 10.99
N ASN A 69 -0.77 11.64 11.18
CA ASN A 69 -0.50 10.50 12.05
C ASN A 69 0.59 9.61 11.46
N VAL A 70 0.57 9.43 10.15
CA VAL A 70 1.60 8.63 9.45
C VAL A 70 2.96 9.30 9.54
N VAL A 71 3.00 10.63 9.36
CA VAL A 71 4.24 11.39 9.50
C VAL A 71 4.81 11.26 10.89
N LYS A 72 3.94 11.35 11.91
CA LYS A 72 4.37 11.19 13.29
C LYS A 72 4.94 9.81 13.53
N ALA A 73 4.29 8.78 13.01
CA ALA A 73 4.76 7.40 13.17
C ALA A 73 6.12 7.22 12.48
N TYR A 74 6.28 7.79 11.29
CA TYR A 74 7.56 7.70 10.60
C TYR A 74 8.68 8.32 11.42
N ALA A 75 8.48 9.51 11.94
CA ALA A 75 9.48 10.19 12.76
C ALA A 75 9.82 9.35 14.00
N GLN A 76 8.83 8.72 14.59
CA GLN A 76 9.01 7.95 15.82
C GLN A 76 9.73 6.63 15.57
N PHE A 77 9.48 5.97 14.46
CA PHE A 77 9.91 4.59 14.25
C PHE A 77 10.98 4.39 13.17
N LYS A 78 11.34 5.40 12.39
CA LYS A 78 12.29 5.21 11.28
C LYS A 78 13.64 4.69 11.73
N HIS A 79 14.01 4.85 13.00
CA HIS A 79 15.28 4.37 13.53
C HIS A 79 15.24 2.89 13.91
N ARG A 80 14.08 2.25 13.79
CA ARG A 80 13.89 0.87 14.18
C ARG A 80 13.75 -0.02 12.95
N ASN A 81 14.63 0.16 11.97
CA ASN A 81 14.65 -0.61 10.71
C ASN A 81 13.31 -0.53 9.97
N PHE A 82 12.77 0.67 9.85
CA PHE A 82 11.44 0.91 9.34
C PHE A 82 11.44 2.03 8.31
N THR A 83 10.68 1.85 7.24
CA THR A 83 10.42 2.91 6.28
C THR A 83 9.00 2.79 5.76
N ILE A 84 8.59 3.76 4.96
CA ILE A 84 7.27 3.79 4.34
C ILE A 84 7.45 3.90 2.84
N LEU A 85 6.58 3.24 2.09
CA LEU A 85 6.49 3.39 0.64
C LEU A 85 5.08 3.86 0.36
N GLY A 86 4.94 5.10 -0.11
CA GLY A 86 3.63 5.64 -0.47
C GLY A 86 3.29 5.26 -1.90
N VAL A 87 2.11 4.68 -2.08
CA VAL A 87 1.63 4.29 -3.41
C VAL A 87 0.37 5.09 -3.68
N SER A 88 0.44 5.99 -4.64
CA SER A 88 -0.66 6.91 -4.93
C SER A 88 -1.62 6.31 -5.96
N LEU A 89 -2.90 6.47 -5.71
CA LEU A 89 -3.95 6.16 -6.67
C LEU A 89 -4.48 7.43 -7.33
N ASP A 90 -3.58 8.38 -7.58
CA ASP A 90 -3.96 9.58 -8.32
C ASP A 90 -4.17 9.26 -9.79
N GLN A 91 -4.82 10.19 -10.50
CA GLN A 91 -5.19 9.99 -11.90
C GLN A 91 -4.08 10.43 -12.83
N GLU A 92 -4.25 10.11 -14.11
CA GLU A 92 -3.26 10.42 -15.13
C GLU A 92 -2.90 11.90 -15.18
N ASP A 93 -3.89 12.77 -15.00
CA ASP A 93 -3.68 14.22 -15.01
C ASP A 93 -3.44 14.77 -13.61
N GLY A 94 -3.22 13.90 -12.63
CA GLY A 94 -3.15 14.30 -11.23
C GLY A 94 -1.76 14.36 -10.64
N LYS A 95 -0.70 14.27 -11.46
CA LYS A 95 0.65 14.22 -10.92
C LYS A 95 1.00 15.47 -10.13
N GLU A 96 0.59 16.63 -10.63
CA GLU A 96 0.88 17.87 -9.93
C GLU A 96 0.19 17.93 -8.58
N ASN A 97 -1.06 17.51 -8.52
CA ASN A 97 -1.78 17.45 -7.25
C ASN A 97 -1.15 16.45 -6.28
N TRP A 98 -0.68 15.32 -6.81
CA TRP A 98 0.04 14.33 -6.01
C TRP A 98 1.27 14.97 -5.38
N MET A 99 2.09 15.64 -6.17
CA MET A 99 3.31 16.25 -5.67
C MET A 99 3.02 17.37 -4.67
N LYS A 100 1.99 18.17 -4.93
CA LYS A 100 1.59 19.20 -3.98
C LYS A 100 1.17 18.61 -2.64
N ALA A 101 0.44 17.50 -2.67
CA ALA A 101 0.00 16.86 -1.45
C ALA A 101 1.19 16.26 -0.68
N VAL A 102 2.13 15.64 -1.40
CA VAL A 102 3.33 15.10 -0.78
C VAL A 102 4.08 16.19 -0.03
N MET A 103 4.24 17.35 -0.66
CA MET A 103 4.95 18.45 -0.03
C MET A 103 4.16 19.04 1.13
N LYS A 104 2.88 19.30 0.91
CA LYS A 104 2.06 19.93 1.92
C LYS A 104 1.92 19.08 3.17
N ASP A 105 1.76 17.78 3.00
CA ASP A 105 1.59 16.85 4.12
C ASP A 105 2.92 16.35 4.65
N LYS A 106 4.04 16.76 4.06
CA LYS A 106 5.39 16.42 4.52
C LYS A 106 5.66 14.93 4.50
N LEU A 107 5.27 14.29 3.41
CA LEU A 107 5.49 12.86 3.23
C LEU A 107 6.89 12.68 2.63
N THR A 108 7.89 12.47 3.49
CA THR A 108 9.30 12.52 3.10
C THR A 108 9.87 11.21 2.62
N TRP A 109 9.07 10.15 2.62
CA TRP A 109 9.52 8.83 2.16
C TRP A 109 9.24 8.64 0.68
N THR A 110 9.70 7.50 0.12
CA THR A 110 9.55 7.20 -1.30
C THR A 110 8.09 7.17 -1.70
N GLN A 111 7.78 7.81 -2.82
CA GLN A 111 6.43 7.86 -3.38
C GLN A 111 6.46 7.29 -4.78
N VAL A 112 5.48 6.44 -5.11
CA VAL A 112 5.34 5.89 -6.45
C VAL A 112 3.88 5.94 -6.89
N SER A 113 3.65 5.94 -8.19
CA SER A 113 2.30 5.90 -8.74
C SER A 113 2.37 5.60 -10.23
N ASP A 114 1.43 4.78 -10.72
CA ASP A 114 1.27 4.63 -12.16
C ASP A 114 0.22 5.61 -12.71
N LEU A 115 -0.38 6.42 -11.85
CA LEU A 115 -1.36 7.44 -12.23
C LEU A 115 -2.55 6.85 -12.98
N LYS A 116 -2.96 5.66 -12.57
CA LYS A 116 -4.08 4.97 -13.23
C LYS A 116 -5.33 4.90 -12.37
N PHE A 117 -5.34 5.68 -11.28
CA PHE A 117 -6.52 5.75 -10.41
C PHE A 117 -6.86 4.34 -9.93
N TRP A 118 -8.13 3.97 -9.96
CA TRP A 118 -8.53 2.61 -9.53
C TRP A 118 -8.11 1.53 -10.53
N GLY A 119 -7.61 1.91 -11.70
CA GLY A 119 -7.07 0.96 -12.67
C GLY A 119 -5.64 0.55 -12.43
N SER A 120 -5.03 1.04 -11.33
CA SER A 120 -3.67 0.63 -10.97
C SER A 120 -3.62 -0.87 -10.69
N ALA A 121 -2.53 -1.51 -11.11
CA ALA A 121 -2.35 -2.94 -10.91
C ALA A 121 -2.34 -3.33 -9.43
N VAL A 122 -1.95 -2.42 -8.53
CA VAL A 122 -1.90 -2.75 -7.12
C VAL A 122 -3.29 -2.97 -6.52
N VAL A 123 -4.32 -2.41 -7.14
CA VAL A 123 -5.68 -2.52 -6.60
C VAL A 123 -6.12 -3.98 -6.52
N PRO A 124 -6.09 -4.76 -7.62
CA PRO A 124 -6.45 -6.17 -7.48
C PRO A 124 -5.40 -7.00 -6.76
N LEU A 125 -4.11 -6.63 -6.88
CA LEU A 125 -3.06 -7.37 -6.19
C LEU A 125 -3.25 -7.37 -4.68
N TYR A 126 -3.69 -6.27 -4.11
CA TYR A 126 -3.86 -6.12 -2.67
C TYR A 126 -5.32 -6.07 -2.26
N ASN A 127 -6.23 -6.36 -3.20
CA ASN A 127 -7.68 -6.33 -2.95
C ASN A 127 -8.12 -5.04 -2.30
N ILE A 128 -7.65 -3.92 -2.83
CA ILE A 128 -7.94 -2.62 -2.26
C ILE A 128 -9.38 -2.24 -2.57
N GLU A 129 -10.20 -2.11 -1.53
CA GLU A 129 -11.61 -1.74 -1.67
C GLU A 129 -11.85 -0.28 -1.34
N GLY A 130 -10.91 0.35 -0.71
CA GLY A 130 -10.98 1.75 -0.34
C GLY A 130 -9.65 2.21 0.20
N ILE A 131 -9.47 3.52 0.28
CA ILE A 131 -8.26 4.11 0.85
C ILE A 131 -8.66 5.14 1.91
N PRO A 132 -7.83 5.38 2.95
CA PRO A 132 -6.47 4.84 3.09
C PRO A 132 -6.48 3.34 3.42
N PHE A 133 -5.49 2.65 2.92
CA PHE A 133 -5.26 1.24 3.23
C PHE A 133 -3.76 1.01 3.24
N ASN A 134 -3.29 0.11 4.08
CA ASN A 134 -1.87 -0.20 4.11
C ASN A 134 -1.62 -1.63 4.53
N VAL A 135 -0.42 -2.10 4.22
CA VAL A 135 0.09 -3.37 4.74
C VAL A 135 1.48 -3.13 5.29
N LEU A 136 1.81 -3.81 6.38
CA LEU A 136 3.15 -3.77 6.95
C LEU A 136 3.87 -5.04 6.54
N VAL A 137 5.00 -4.87 5.86
CA VAL A 137 5.78 -5.97 5.27
C VAL A 137 7.07 -6.09 6.05
N ASP A 138 7.41 -7.32 6.47
CA ASP A 138 8.63 -7.55 7.25
C ASP A 138 9.87 -7.63 6.36
N PRO A 139 11.08 -7.71 6.94
CA PRO A 139 12.31 -7.73 6.13
C PRO A 139 12.40 -8.88 5.13
N ASN A 140 11.64 -9.95 5.33
CA ASN A 140 11.63 -11.08 4.42
C ASN A 140 10.53 -10.98 3.37
N GLY A 141 9.73 -9.93 3.41
CA GLY A 141 8.68 -9.72 2.41
C GLY A 141 7.32 -10.27 2.80
N LYS A 142 7.14 -10.69 4.05
CA LYS A 142 5.87 -11.22 4.50
C LYS A 142 5.01 -10.11 5.08
N ILE A 143 3.73 -10.11 4.76
CA ILE A 143 2.78 -9.17 5.34
C ILE A 143 2.46 -9.62 6.77
N VAL A 144 2.74 -8.74 7.73
CA VAL A 144 2.53 -9.06 9.15
C VAL A 144 1.37 -8.27 9.76
N ALA A 145 0.87 -7.25 9.10
CA ALA A 145 -0.29 -6.49 9.57
C ALA A 145 -0.88 -5.71 8.41
N LYS A 146 -2.12 -5.25 8.55
CA LYS A 146 -2.78 -4.46 7.52
C LYS A 146 -3.77 -3.49 8.14
N ALA A 147 -4.16 -2.49 7.36
CA ALA A 147 -5.20 -1.51 7.72
C ALA A 147 -4.90 -0.83 9.06
N LEU A 148 -3.66 -0.42 9.24
CA LEU A 148 -3.22 0.24 10.46
C LEU A 148 -3.55 1.73 10.39
N ARG A 149 -4.27 2.23 11.39
CA ARG A 149 -4.81 3.57 11.32
C ARG A 149 -4.99 4.14 12.72
N GLY A 150 -4.80 5.45 12.88
CA GLY A 150 -4.95 6.09 14.16
C GLY A 150 -3.97 5.54 15.18
N GLU A 151 -4.44 5.31 16.39
CA GLU A 151 -3.58 4.79 17.46
C GLU A 151 -3.04 3.40 17.16
N ASN A 152 -3.78 2.64 16.36
CA ASN A 152 -3.40 1.28 16.01
C ASN A 152 -2.08 1.24 15.26
N LEU A 153 -1.80 2.26 14.47
CA LEU A 153 -0.55 2.31 13.72
C LEU A 153 0.65 2.32 14.65
N ALA A 154 0.71 3.29 15.57
CA ALA A 154 1.84 3.39 16.49
C ALA A 154 1.93 2.18 17.42
N THR A 155 0.79 1.70 17.92
CA THR A 155 0.78 0.56 18.83
C THR A 155 1.33 -0.69 18.15
N THR A 156 0.91 -0.94 16.92
CA THR A 156 1.38 -2.11 16.18
C THR A 156 2.85 -1.99 15.84
N LEU A 157 3.29 -0.81 15.38
CA LEU A 157 4.70 -0.61 15.04
C LEU A 157 5.57 -0.80 16.27
N ASP A 158 5.17 -0.26 17.41
CA ASP A 158 5.97 -0.41 18.62
C ASP A 158 6.12 -1.87 19.02
N LYS A 159 5.08 -2.67 18.82
CA LYS A 159 5.09 -4.08 19.18
C LYS A 159 5.90 -4.92 18.20
N VAL A 160 5.83 -4.63 16.92
CA VAL A 160 6.39 -5.48 15.87
C VAL A 160 7.84 -5.15 15.54
N LEU A 161 8.20 -3.86 15.54
CA LEU A 161 9.53 -3.44 15.10
C LEU A 161 10.61 -3.79 16.11
N PRO A 162 11.85 -4.04 15.65
CA PRO A 162 12.96 -4.28 16.57
C PRO A 162 13.24 -3.04 17.40
N LYS A 163 13.67 -3.24 18.60
CA LYS A 163 13.95 -2.14 19.53
C LYS A 163 15.30 -1.50 19.32
#